data_4d91c549be13b4d2f809e848d1dd90d2
#
_entry.id   4d91c549be13b4d2f809e848d1dd90d2
#
_cell.length_a   1.000
_cell.length_b   1.000
_cell.length_c   1.000
_cell.angle_alpha   90.00
_cell.angle_beta   90.00
_cell.angle_gamma   90.00
#
_symmetry.space_group_name_H-M   'P 1'
#
loop_
_entity.id
_entity.type
_entity.pdbx_description
1 polymer ?
#
loop_
_entity_poly.entity_id
_entity_poly.type
_entity_poly.pdbx_seq_one_letter_code
_entity_poly.pdbx_strand_id
1 'polypeptide(L)'
;MADLVNYEGKRVLVVGGATGMGAAAAQKAASLGAHTIVLDIADVAYECGQSIHVNLGDQASVDAAVEAIEGPVHTVLACAGVADGTGNLMLINFTSQRHLIEALIKGGKLGRGSSVSFISSAAGLGWMSNLEQVQDFLATPDWDTAAAWIDEHEGTDSYMFSKQAINGYVAGQAFPFLQKGMRINSIMPGPTDTPLARANADLWLGFGASYREAADVPTLVPEQMGDTLLFLSSDAASGINGINLLVDQGHTNASLVDAWDDPFVKVMAGMMDFDPAMFGMDE
;
A
#
# COMPACT_ATOMS: atom_id res chain seq x y z
N MET A 1 29.21 11.59 5.75
CA MET A 1 28.31 10.73 4.93
C MET A 1 27.12 11.60 4.58
N ALA A 2 26.78 11.69 3.28
CA ALA A 2 25.53 12.35 2.90
C ALA A 2 24.39 11.61 3.62
N ASP A 3 23.44 12.37 4.16
CA ASP A 3 22.24 11.77 4.76
C ASP A 3 21.38 11.24 3.61
N LEU A 4 21.47 9.94 3.36
CA LEU A 4 20.78 9.26 2.25
C LEU A 4 19.27 9.18 2.44
N VAL A 5 18.78 9.41 3.67
CA VAL A 5 17.35 9.49 4.01
C VAL A 5 17.03 10.97 4.31
N ASN A 6 17.23 11.84 3.35
CA ASN A 6 17.00 13.28 3.45
C ASN A 6 15.87 13.67 2.48
N TYR A 7 14.93 14.45 2.98
CA TYR A 7 13.78 14.95 2.22
C TYR A 7 13.76 16.48 2.10
N GLU A 8 14.85 17.17 2.48
CA GLU A 8 14.94 18.61 2.35
C GLU A 8 14.76 19.07 0.90
N GLY A 9 13.84 20.00 0.68
CA GLY A 9 13.48 20.49 -0.64
C GLY A 9 12.66 19.53 -1.49
N LYS A 10 12.36 18.32 -1.02
CA LYS A 10 11.49 17.37 -1.73
C LYS A 10 10.02 17.61 -1.39
N ARG A 11 9.14 17.33 -2.35
CA ARG A 11 7.69 17.36 -2.17
C ARG A 11 7.19 15.92 -2.10
N VAL A 12 6.57 15.57 -0.98
CA VAL A 12 6.05 14.22 -0.69
C VAL A 12 4.53 14.26 -0.69
N LEU A 13 3.92 13.56 -1.62
CA LEU A 13 2.48 13.38 -1.72
C LEU A 13 2.09 12.12 -0.95
N VAL A 14 1.17 12.23 -0.01
CA VAL A 14 0.64 11.11 0.78
C VAL A 14 -0.86 10.98 0.52
N VAL A 15 -1.26 9.89 -0.10
CA VAL A 15 -2.66 9.55 -0.35
C VAL A 15 -3.17 8.69 0.80
N GLY A 16 -4.22 9.13 1.50
CA GLY A 16 -4.67 8.49 2.73
C GLY A 16 -3.82 8.90 3.93
N GLY A 17 -3.51 10.19 4.05
CA GLY A 17 -2.57 10.70 5.05
C GLY A 17 -3.20 11.31 6.30
N ALA A 18 -4.52 11.36 6.48
CA ALA A 18 -5.12 11.97 7.66
C ALA A 18 -4.91 11.16 8.94
N THR A 19 -4.81 9.82 8.84
CA THR A 19 -4.66 8.93 10.00
C THR A 19 -3.70 7.76 9.73
N GLY A 20 -3.41 6.98 10.77
CA GLY A 20 -2.69 5.71 10.66
C GLY A 20 -1.30 5.81 10.04
N MET A 21 -0.96 4.85 9.19
CA MET A 21 0.37 4.72 8.58
C MET A 21 0.70 5.90 7.65
N GLY A 22 -0.31 6.42 6.91
CA GLY A 22 -0.13 7.58 6.04
C GLY A 22 0.18 8.84 6.83
N ALA A 23 -0.52 9.09 7.94
CA ALA A 23 -0.24 10.24 8.82
C ALA A 23 1.15 10.15 9.44
N ALA A 24 1.56 8.97 9.91
CA ALA A 24 2.90 8.74 10.44
C ALA A 24 3.98 9.02 9.38
N ALA A 25 3.77 8.54 8.15
CA ALA A 25 4.68 8.80 7.04
C ALA A 25 4.76 10.29 6.66
N ALA A 26 3.61 10.99 6.62
CA ALA A 26 3.57 12.41 6.30
C ALA A 26 4.30 13.26 7.36
N GLN A 27 4.00 13.02 8.64
CA GLN A 27 4.65 13.73 9.75
C GLN A 27 6.17 13.45 9.79
N LYS A 28 6.56 12.19 9.56
CA LYS A 28 7.98 11.84 9.49
C LYS A 28 8.66 12.50 8.30
N ALA A 29 8.05 12.51 7.10
CA ALA A 29 8.58 13.21 5.92
C ALA A 29 8.79 14.71 6.20
N ALA A 30 7.81 15.37 6.84
CA ALA A 30 7.93 16.76 7.26
C ALA A 30 9.10 16.99 8.22
N SER A 31 9.30 16.09 9.20
CA SER A 31 10.44 16.16 10.14
C SER A 31 11.80 15.98 9.45
N LEU A 32 11.84 15.36 8.27
CA LEU A 32 13.02 15.20 7.42
C LEU A 32 13.17 16.31 6.38
N GLY A 33 12.40 17.41 6.50
CA GLY A 33 12.51 18.60 5.65
C GLY A 33 11.64 18.58 4.39
N ALA A 34 10.74 17.61 4.22
CA ALA A 34 9.84 17.58 3.07
C ALA A 34 8.73 18.64 3.16
N HIS A 35 8.35 19.18 2.00
CA HIS A 35 7.03 19.80 1.84
C HIS A 35 5.99 18.68 1.61
N THR A 36 5.15 18.42 2.58
CA THR A 36 4.14 17.35 2.51
C THR A 36 2.84 17.84 1.89
N ILE A 37 2.28 17.04 1.00
CA ILE A 37 0.96 17.23 0.40
C ILE A 37 0.13 16.01 0.82
N VAL A 38 -0.97 16.25 1.52
CA VAL A 38 -1.81 15.17 2.06
C VAL A 38 -3.16 15.17 1.35
N LEU A 39 -3.51 14.03 0.77
CA LEU A 39 -4.81 13.76 0.17
C LEU A 39 -5.59 12.80 1.06
N ASP A 40 -6.78 13.20 1.49
CA ASP A 40 -7.66 12.33 2.28
C ASP A 40 -9.12 12.78 2.14
N ILE A 41 -10.06 11.90 2.48
CA ILE A 41 -11.48 12.21 2.62
C ILE A 41 -11.77 12.87 3.99
N ALA A 42 -10.92 12.59 4.98
CA ALA A 42 -11.00 13.17 6.32
C ALA A 42 -10.12 14.42 6.45
N ASP A 43 -10.47 15.27 7.40
CA ASP A 43 -9.66 16.43 7.73
C ASP A 43 -8.32 16.02 8.35
N VAL A 44 -7.24 16.69 7.93
CA VAL A 44 -5.90 16.49 8.47
C VAL A 44 -5.74 17.29 9.76
N ALA A 45 -5.56 16.59 10.87
CA ALA A 45 -5.50 17.22 12.22
C ALA A 45 -4.08 17.65 12.66
N TYR A 46 -3.08 17.51 11.80
CA TYR A 46 -1.69 17.90 12.07
C TYR A 46 -1.17 18.89 11.01
N GLU A 47 -0.06 19.55 11.30
CA GLU A 47 0.53 20.53 10.40
C GLU A 47 1.15 19.82 9.16
N CYS A 48 0.75 20.25 7.96
CA CYS A 48 1.29 19.79 6.68
C CYS A 48 1.43 20.96 5.70
N GLY A 49 2.22 20.79 4.64
CA GLY A 49 2.44 21.84 3.65
C GLY A 49 1.18 22.15 2.83
N GLN A 50 0.41 21.15 2.45
CA GLN A 50 -0.87 21.28 1.74
C GLN A 50 -1.79 20.12 2.13
N SER A 51 -3.07 20.40 2.37
CA SER A 51 -4.12 19.38 2.52
C SER A 51 -5.14 19.54 1.40
N ILE A 52 -5.48 18.44 0.74
CA ILE A 52 -6.47 18.39 -0.35
C ILE A 52 -7.50 17.33 0.00
N HIS A 53 -8.76 17.72 0.07
CA HIS A 53 -9.86 16.77 0.24
C HIS A 53 -10.05 15.95 -1.05
N VAL A 54 -10.13 14.62 -0.94
CA VAL A 54 -10.36 13.70 -2.06
C VAL A 54 -11.24 12.54 -1.66
N ASN A 55 -12.24 12.23 -2.49
CA ASN A 55 -12.97 10.97 -2.43
C ASN A 55 -12.38 10.03 -3.48
N LEU A 56 -11.66 9.01 -3.04
CA LEU A 56 -11.02 8.01 -3.92
C LEU A 56 -12.02 7.08 -4.63
N GLY A 57 -13.27 7.06 -4.21
CA GLY A 57 -14.35 6.35 -4.91
C GLY A 57 -14.95 7.13 -6.08
N ASP A 58 -14.49 8.36 -6.34
CA ASP A 58 -15.00 9.26 -7.36
C ASP A 58 -13.87 9.79 -8.24
N GLN A 59 -13.87 9.39 -9.51
CA GLN A 59 -12.82 9.77 -10.47
C GLN A 59 -12.71 11.28 -10.62
N ALA A 60 -13.83 12.01 -10.70
CA ALA A 60 -13.80 13.46 -10.84
C ALA A 60 -13.16 14.16 -9.63
N SER A 61 -13.36 13.60 -8.42
CA SER A 61 -12.68 14.08 -7.22
C SER A 61 -11.17 13.83 -7.27
N VAL A 62 -10.75 12.68 -7.80
CA VAL A 62 -9.31 12.35 -7.97
C VAL A 62 -8.67 13.28 -9.01
N ASP A 63 -9.34 13.52 -10.15
CA ASP A 63 -8.84 14.43 -11.19
C ASP A 63 -8.71 15.86 -10.67
N ALA A 64 -9.69 16.36 -9.93
CA ALA A 64 -9.63 17.67 -9.29
C ALA A 64 -8.48 17.77 -8.26
N ALA A 65 -8.25 16.70 -7.48
CA ALA A 65 -7.13 16.65 -6.55
C ALA A 65 -5.78 16.69 -7.27
N VAL A 66 -5.63 15.96 -8.40
CA VAL A 66 -4.42 16.01 -9.24
C VAL A 66 -4.17 17.41 -9.78
N GLU A 67 -5.21 18.11 -10.25
CA GLU A 67 -5.10 19.48 -10.74
C GLU A 67 -4.65 20.45 -9.63
N ALA A 68 -5.19 20.29 -8.41
CA ALA A 68 -4.87 21.13 -7.25
C ALA A 68 -3.43 20.95 -6.72
N ILE A 69 -2.73 19.87 -7.08
CA ILE A 69 -1.33 19.68 -6.73
C ILE A 69 -0.48 20.62 -7.58
N GLU A 70 0.17 21.58 -6.95
CA GLU A 70 1.08 22.53 -7.63
C GLU A 70 2.51 21.99 -7.70
N GLY A 71 3.18 22.21 -8.83
CA GLY A 71 4.60 21.90 -9.03
C GLY A 71 4.93 20.40 -9.05
N PRO A 72 6.24 20.05 -9.03
CA PRO A 72 6.70 18.68 -9.12
C PRO A 72 6.47 17.91 -7.81
N VAL A 73 6.20 16.61 -7.94
CA VAL A 73 6.15 15.62 -6.83
C VAL A 73 7.38 14.72 -6.94
N HIS A 74 8.11 14.55 -5.84
CA HIS A 74 9.33 13.73 -5.80
C HIS A 74 9.06 12.33 -5.24
N THR A 75 8.04 12.23 -4.39
CA THR A 75 7.66 10.95 -3.77
C THR A 75 6.13 10.89 -3.67
N VAL A 76 5.55 9.75 -4.05
CA VAL A 76 4.15 9.41 -3.79
C VAL A 76 4.10 8.24 -2.82
N LEU A 77 3.42 8.43 -1.69
CA LEU A 77 3.11 7.39 -0.72
C LEU A 77 1.62 7.08 -0.84
N ALA A 78 1.30 5.96 -1.46
CA ALA A 78 -0.05 5.48 -1.69
C ALA A 78 -0.50 4.63 -0.48
N CYS A 79 -1.06 5.31 0.53
CA CYS A 79 -1.35 4.74 1.85
C CYS A 79 -2.84 4.51 2.11
N ALA A 80 -3.72 5.02 1.23
CA ALA A 80 -5.16 4.89 1.42
C ALA A 80 -5.62 3.43 1.34
N GLY A 81 -6.61 3.10 2.16
CA GLY A 81 -7.24 1.79 2.12
C GLY A 81 -8.42 1.70 3.08
N VAL A 82 -9.38 0.88 2.69
CA VAL A 82 -10.58 0.54 3.46
C VAL A 82 -10.69 -0.99 3.57
N ALA A 83 -11.48 -1.46 4.55
CA ALA A 83 -11.72 -2.88 4.78
C ALA A 83 -12.92 -3.38 3.98
N ASP A 84 -13.07 -4.72 3.92
CA ASP A 84 -14.25 -5.38 3.36
C ASP A 84 -15.53 -4.85 3.98
N GLY A 85 -16.61 -4.84 3.19
CA GLY A 85 -17.88 -4.21 3.54
C GLY A 85 -17.97 -2.72 3.23
N THR A 86 -16.88 -2.09 2.76
CA THR A 86 -16.91 -0.76 2.17
C THR A 86 -17.20 -0.87 0.68
N GLY A 87 -18.25 -0.23 0.17
CA GLY A 87 -18.54 -0.21 -1.26
C GLY A 87 -17.40 0.44 -2.06
N ASN A 88 -17.20 -0.03 -3.30
CA ASN A 88 -16.14 0.44 -4.20
C ASN A 88 -14.72 0.23 -3.64
N LEU A 89 -14.51 -0.86 -2.91
CA LEU A 89 -13.25 -1.13 -2.22
C LEU A 89 -12.06 -1.13 -3.20
N MET A 90 -12.17 -1.83 -4.32
CA MET A 90 -11.12 -1.88 -5.34
C MET A 90 -10.84 -0.51 -5.96
N LEU A 91 -11.88 0.30 -6.18
CA LEU A 91 -11.71 1.67 -6.66
C LEU A 91 -10.90 2.49 -5.66
N ILE A 92 -11.21 2.41 -4.37
CA ILE A 92 -10.53 3.16 -3.30
C ILE A 92 -9.10 2.63 -3.07
N ASN A 93 -8.95 1.32 -2.91
CA ASN A 93 -7.69 0.72 -2.49
C ASN A 93 -6.63 0.67 -3.59
N PHE A 94 -7.05 0.63 -4.86
CA PHE A 94 -6.11 0.46 -5.96
C PHE A 94 -6.38 1.37 -7.16
N THR A 95 -7.55 1.28 -7.82
CA THR A 95 -7.79 1.92 -9.12
C THR A 95 -7.58 3.43 -9.08
N SER A 96 -8.09 4.11 -8.05
CA SER A 96 -7.91 5.55 -7.86
C SER A 96 -6.46 5.97 -7.68
N GLN A 97 -5.70 5.19 -6.91
CA GLN A 97 -4.29 5.48 -6.64
C GLN A 97 -3.43 5.25 -7.90
N ARG A 98 -3.73 4.20 -8.67
CA ARG A 98 -3.14 3.98 -10.00
C ARG A 98 -3.45 5.14 -10.93
N HIS A 99 -4.73 5.53 -11.06
CA HIS A 99 -5.19 6.63 -11.91
C HIS A 99 -4.49 7.95 -11.53
N LEU A 100 -4.44 8.29 -10.24
CA LEU A 100 -3.75 9.46 -9.72
C LEU A 100 -2.27 9.48 -10.12
N ILE A 101 -1.55 8.38 -9.94
CA ILE A 101 -0.13 8.27 -10.28
C ILE A 101 0.07 8.43 -11.80
N GLU A 102 -0.73 7.76 -12.62
CA GLU A 102 -0.68 7.85 -14.08
C GLU A 102 -0.99 9.29 -14.55
N ALA A 103 -1.98 9.97 -13.95
CA ALA A 103 -2.30 11.36 -14.24
C ALA A 103 -1.16 12.32 -13.86
N LEU A 104 -0.49 12.11 -12.71
CA LEU A 104 0.69 12.89 -12.33
C LEU A 104 1.86 12.70 -13.31
N ILE A 105 2.10 11.47 -13.78
CA ILE A 105 3.13 11.18 -14.78
C ILE A 105 2.77 11.85 -16.12
N LYS A 106 1.54 11.69 -16.58
CA LYS A 106 1.05 12.29 -17.83
C LYS A 106 1.11 13.82 -17.79
N GLY A 107 0.78 14.41 -16.65
CA GLY A 107 0.86 15.86 -16.43
C GLY A 107 2.27 16.40 -16.20
N GLY A 108 3.32 15.55 -16.19
CA GLY A 108 4.71 15.95 -15.94
C GLY A 108 5.00 16.38 -14.50
N LYS A 109 4.07 16.14 -13.57
CA LYS A 109 4.24 16.44 -12.14
C LYS A 109 5.07 15.36 -11.42
N LEU A 110 5.09 14.13 -11.95
CA LEU A 110 5.88 13.01 -11.44
C LEU A 110 6.77 12.47 -12.57
N GLY A 111 8.08 12.37 -12.36
CA GLY A 111 9.01 12.00 -13.43
C GLY A 111 10.38 11.55 -12.92
N ARG A 112 11.40 11.74 -13.75
CA ARG A 112 12.77 11.29 -13.45
C ARG A 112 13.24 11.71 -12.06
N GLY A 113 13.78 10.74 -11.31
CA GLY A 113 14.28 10.92 -9.95
C GLY A 113 13.19 10.76 -8.88
N SER A 114 11.92 10.57 -9.27
CA SER A 114 10.84 10.35 -8.29
C SER A 114 10.65 8.87 -7.95
N SER A 115 9.95 8.64 -6.84
CA SER A 115 9.62 7.31 -6.31
C SER A 115 8.14 7.20 -5.94
N VAL A 116 7.59 6.00 -6.08
CA VAL A 116 6.25 5.63 -5.64
C VAL A 116 6.37 4.47 -4.68
N SER A 117 5.70 4.54 -3.53
CA SER A 117 5.62 3.43 -2.59
C SER A 117 4.18 3.21 -2.14
N PHE A 118 3.70 1.97 -2.25
CA PHE A 118 2.37 1.57 -1.83
C PHE A 118 2.37 0.90 -0.46
N ILE A 119 1.25 1.03 0.27
CA ILE A 119 0.91 0.13 1.36
C ILE A 119 0.03 -0.99 0.80
N SER A 120 0.64 -2.17 0.63
CA SER A 120 -0.06 -3.41 0.40
C SER A 120 -0.46 -4.05 1.75
N SER A 121 -0.34 -5.36 1.90
CA SER A 121 -0.62 -6.11 3.14
C SER A 121 -0.05 -7.52 3.01
N ALA A 122 0.16 -8.21 4.13
CA ALA A 122 0.35 -9.66 4.15
C ALA A 122 -0.81 -10.41 3.47
N ALA A 123 -2.02 -9.84 3.45
CA ALA A 123 -3.18 -10.38 2.71
C ALA A 123 -2.94 -10.46 1.19
N GLY A 124 -1.99 -9.70 0.64
CA GLY A 124 -1.60 -9.77 -0.76
C GLY A 124 -0.56 -10.85 -1.08
N LEU A 125 -0.17 -11.69 -0.12
CA LEU A 125 0.93 -12.66 -0.25
C LEU A 125 0.73 -13.64 -1.43
N GLY A 126 -0.49 -14.11 -1.65
CA GLY A 126 -0.84 -15.07 -2.71
C GLY A 126 -0.94 -14.49 -4.14
N TRP A 127 -0.50 -13.25 -4.38
CA TRP A 127 -0.66 -12.61 -5.70
C TRP A 127 -0.03 -13.39 -6.85
N MET A 128 1.07 -14.13 -6.61
CA MET A 128 1.71 -14.95 -7.65
C MET A 128 0.91 -16.22 -7.98
N SER A 129 0.21 -16.79 -7.02
CA SER A 129 -0.68 -17.92 -7.24
C SER A 129 -1.97 -17.51 -7.97
N ASN A 130 -2.34 -16.22 -7.89
CA ASN A 130 -3.48 -15.62 -8.58
C ASN A 130 -3.04 -14.71 -9.74
N LEU A 131 -1.85 -14.97 -10.32
CA LEU A 131 -1.21 -14.04 -11.26
C LEU A 131 -2.04 -13.80 -12.52
N GLU A 132 -2.71 -14.82 -13.05
CA GLU A 132 -3.52 -14.70 -14.27
C GLU A 132 -4.66 -13.70 -14.08
N GLN A 133 -5.46 -13.82 -13.02
CA GLN A 133 -6.55 -12.90 -12.71
C GLN A 133 -6.05 -11.48 -12.40
N VAL A 134 -4.92 -11.38 -11.66
CA VAL A 134 -4.29 -10.09 -11.37
C VAL A 134 -3.82 -9.41 -12.67
N GLN A 135 -3.19 -10.14 -13.59
CA GLN A 135 -2.74 -9.59 -14.87
C GLN A 135 -3.92 -9.17 -15.76
N ASP A 136 -4.99 -9.96 -15.80
CA ASP A 136 -6.20 -9.64 -16.56
C ASP A 136 -6.81 -8.33 -16.05
N PHE A 137 -6.99 -8.17 -14.74
CA PHE A 137 -7.42 -6.91 -14.13
C PHE A 137 -6.47 -5.74 -14.46
N LEU A 138 -5.16 -5.92 -14.32
CA LEU A 138 -4.17 -4.88 -14.57
C LEU A 138 -4.06 -4.48 -16.05
N ALA A 139 -4.54 -5.31 -16.97
CA ALA A 139 -4.63 -4.98 -18.39
C ALA A 139 -5.74 -3.96 -18.73
N THR A 140 -6.66 -3.68 -17.79
CA THR A 140 -7.67 -2.63 -17.96
C THR A 140 -6.99 -1.27 -18.16
N PRO A 141 -7.32 -0.52 -19.25
CA PRO A 141 -6.58 0.67 -19.62
C PRO A 141 -6.91 1.92 -18.78
N ASP A 142 -8.08 1.97 -18.16
CA ASP A 142 -8.61 3.16 -17.48
C ASP A 142 -9.55 2.81 -16.32
N TRP A 143 -10.06 3.84 -15.67
CA TRP A 143 -10.97 3.74 -14.53
C TRP A 143 -12.26 2.99 -14.85
N ASP A 144 -12.93 3.37 -15.94
CA ASP A 144 -14.24 2.81 -16.30
C ASP A 144 -14.17 1.33 -16.64
N THR A 145 -13.15 0.94 -17.40
CA THR A 145 -12.92 -0.47 -17.73
C THR A 145 -12.48 -1.29 -16.53
N ALA A 146 -11.72 -0.71 -15.59
CA ALA A 146 -11.39 -1.37 -14.33
C ALA A 146 -12.63 -1.57 -13.45
N ALA A 147 -13.51 -0.57 -13.36
CA ALA A 147 -14.77 -0.68 -12.62
C ALA A 147 -15.68 -1.77 -13.22
N ALA A 148 -15.85 -1.77 -14.55
CA ALA A 148 -16.64 -2.78 -15.25
C ALA A 148 -16.06 -4.20 -15.05
N TRP A 149 -14.74 -4.34 -15.09
CA TRP A 149 -14.08 -5.63 -14.85
C TRP A 149 -14.36 -6.15 -13.44
N ILE A 150 -14.32 -5.29 -12.42
CA ILE A 150 -14.63 -5.66 -11.03
C ILE A 150 -16.08 -6.13 -10.91
N ASP A 151 -17.02 -5.42 -11.54
CA ASP A 151 -18.44 -5.80 -11.53
C ASP A 151 -18.71 -7.15 -12.21
N GLU A 152 -17.94 -7.50 -13.23
CA GLU A 152 -18.05 -8.77 -13.98
C GLU A 152 -17.38 -9.95 -13.28
N HIS A 153 -16.49 -9.72 -12.29
CA HIS A 153 -15.70 -10.76 -11.61
C HIS A 153 -16.05 -10.83 -10.13
N GLU A 154 -17.03 -11.66 -9.79
CA GLU A 154 -17.50 -11.85 -8.40
C GLU A 154 -16.33 -12.17 -7.45
N GLY A 155 -16.34 -11.55 -6.25
CA GLY A 155 -15.33 -11.73 -5.20
C GLY A 155 -14.05 -10.89 -5.38
N THR A 156 -13.93 -10.13 -6.47
CA THR A 156 -12.75 -9.28 -6.71
C THR A 156 -12.84 -7.90 -6.03
N ASP A 157 -14.04 -7.39 -5.70
CA ASP A 157 -14.17 -6.17 -4.86
C ASP A 157 -13.89 -6.51 -3.40
N SER A 158 -12.65 -6.95 -3.11
CA SER A 158 -12.23 -7.45 -1.80
C SER A 158 -10.87 -6.90 -1.37
N TYR A 159 -10.68 -6.84 -0.05
CA TYR A 159 -9.42 -6.37 0.52
C TYR A 159 -8.23 -7.19 0.01
N MET A 160 -8.36 -8.53 0.04
CA MET A 160 -7.30 -9.44 -0.41
C MET A 160 -6.92 -9.18 -1.87
N PHE A 161 -7.90 -9.15 -2.78
CA PHE A 161 -7.62 -8.94 -4.20
C PHE A 161 -7.03 -7.55 -4.46
N SER A 162 -7.47 -6.51 -3.73
CA SER A 162 -6.89 -5.17 -3.85
C SER A 162 -5.39 -5.16 -3.51
N LYS A 163 -4.97 -5.95 -2.50
CA LYS A 163 -3.56 -6.06 -2.11
C LYS A 163 -2.75 -6.93 -3.07
N GLN A 164 -3.37 -7.96 -3.65
CA GLN A 164 -2.77 -8.73 -4.75
C GLN A 164 -2.57 -7.86 -6.00
N ALA A 165 -3.56 -7.03 -6.36
CA ALA A 165 -3.46 -6.10 -7.48
C ALA A 165 -2.33 -5.07 -7.28
N ILE A 166 -2.17 -4.50 -6.07
CA ILE A 166 -1.03 -3.63 -5.73
C ILE A 166 0.29 -4.36 -5.97
N ASN A 167 0.43 -5.59 -5.46
CA ASN A 167 1.68 -6.35 -5.58
C ASN A 167 2.01 -6.68 -7.03
N GLY A 168 1.03 -7.11 -7.82
CA GLY A 168 1.18 -7.36 -9.25
C GLY A 168 1.52 -6.10 -10.04
N TYR A 169 0.86 -4.97 -9.72
CA TYR A 169 1.14 -3.68 -10.34
C TYR A 169 2.57 -3.21 -10.07
N VAL A 170 3.01 -3.23 -8.83
CA VAL A 170 4.38 -2.84 -8.44
C VAL A 170 5.41 -3.68 -9.18
N ALA A 171 5.23 -4.99 -9.24
CA ALA A 171 6.13 -5.89 -9.97
C ALA A 171 6.10 -5.60 -11.48
N GLY A 172 4.92 -5.46 -12.08
CA GLY A 172 4.74 -5.20 -13.51
C GLY A 172 5.25 -3.82 -13.95
N GLN A 173 5.17 -2.81 -13.07
CA GLN A 173 5.63 -1.46 -13.35
C GLN A 173 7.13 -1.23 -13.05
N ALA A 174 7.84 -2.21 -12.50
CA ALA A 174 9.26 -2.05 -12.16
C ALA A 174 10.09 -1.61 -13.37
N PHE A 175 9.98 -2.28 -14.50
CA PHE A 175 10.74 -1.93 -15.70
C PHE A 175 10.24 -0.64 -16.38
N PRO A 176 8.94 -0.39 -16.61
CA PRO A 176 8.43 0.87 -17.14
C PRO A 176 8.82 2.10 -16.32
N PHE A 177 8.82 1.99 -14.99
CA PHE A 177 9.26 3.08 -14.11
C PHE A 177 10.77 3.32 -14.22
N LEU A 178 11.57 2.25 -14.24
CA LEU A 178 13.02 2.36 -14.41
C LEU A 178 13.41 3.04 -15.73
N GLN A 179 12.70 2.73 -16.84
CA GLN A 179 12.90 3.41 -18.12
C GLN A 179 12.64 4.92 -18.05
N LYS A 180 11.71 5.35 -17.21
CA LYS A 180 11.43 6.77 -16.94
C LYS A 180 12.41 7.39 -15.92
N GLY A 181 13.33 6.60 -15.36
CA GLY A 181 14.24 7.01 -14.29
C GLY A 181 13.51 7.20 -12.95
N MET A 182 12.46 6.45 -12.71
CA MET A 182 11.64 6.42 -11.51
C MET A 182 11.76 5.06 -10.83
N ARG A 183 11.30 4.96 -9.57
CA ARG A 183 11.18 3.69 -8.84
C ARG A 183 9.77 3.50 -8.31
N ILE A 184 9.34 2.24 -8.21
CA ILE A 184 8.08 1.85 -7.61
C ILE A 184 8.29 0.64 -6.71
N ASN A 185 7.76 0.70 -5.48
CA ASN A 185 7.86 -0.37 -4.50
C ASN A 185 6.56 -0.48 -3.69
N SER A 186 6.39 -1.53 -2.92
CA SER A 186 5.39 -1.61 -1.86
C SER A 186 5.96 -2.16 -0.58
N ILE A 187 5.28 -1.88 0.53
CA ILE A 187 5.42 -2.63 1.77
C ILE A 187 4.19 -3.53 1.94
N MET A 188 4.40 -4.68 2.56
CA MET A 188 3.36 -5.63 2.96
C MET A 188 3.37 -5.72 4.50
N PRO A 189 2.68 -4.80 5.19
CA PRO A 189 2.62 -4.82 6.64
C PRO A 189 1.95 -6.08 7.17
N GLY A 190 2.50 -6.61 8.27
CA GLY A 190 1.76 -7.43 9.21
C GLY A 190 0.83 -6.59 10.10
N PRO A 191 0.26 -7.18 11.14
CA PRO A 191 -0.61 -6.48 12.09
C PRO A 191 0.03 -5.19 12.61
N THR A 192 -0.58 -4.06 12.28
CA THR A 192 -0.11 -2.73 12.66
C THR A 192 -1.23 -1.99 13.37
N ASP A 193 -0.96 -1.41 14.52
CA ASP A 193 -1.95 -0.74 15.38
C ASP A 193 -2.40 0.61 14.79
N THR A 194 -3.43 0.57 13.95
CA THR A 194 -4.04 1.74 13.27
C THR A 194 -5.53 1.85 13.63
N PRO A 195 -6.17 3.01 13.42
CA PRO A 195 -7.62 3.13 13.57
C PRO A 195 -8.39 2.10 12.75
N LEU A 196 -7.98 1.84 11.50
CA LEU A 196 -8.59 0.85 10.63
C LEU A 196 -8.41 -0.59 11.17
N ALA A 197 -7.22 -0.93 11.67
CA ALA A 197 -6.96 -2.24 12.26
C ALA A 197 -7.74 -2.46 13.56
N ARG A 198 -7.87 -1.41 14.40
CA ARG A 198 -8.68 -1.48 15.63
C ARG A 198 -10.17 -1.68 15.35
N ALA A 199 -10.70 -1.12 14.26
CA ALA A 199 -12.07 -1.36 13.83
C ALA A 199 -12.31 -2.80 13.35
N ASN A 200 -11.24 -3.56 13.04
CA ASN A 200 -11.26 -4.95 12.60
C ASN A 200 -10.35 -5.83 13.48
N ALA A 201 -10.29 -5.55 14.79
CA ALA A 201 -9.23 -6.03 15.69
C ALA A 201 -9.09 -7.55 15.74
N ASP A 202 -10.21 -8.27 15.83
CA ASP A 202 -10.20 -9.74 15.98
C ASP A 202 -9.48 -10.43 14.81
N LEU A 203 -9.73 -9.97 13.60
CA LEU A 203 -9.11 -10.52 12.40
C LEU A 203 -7.71 -9.93 12.16
N TRP A 204 -7.56 -8.61 12.21
CA TRP A 204 -6.35 -7.95 11.73
C TRP A 204 -5.25 -7.85 12.79
N LEU A 205 -5.60 -7.58 14.05
CA LEU A 205 -4.62 -7.56 15.14
C LEU A 205 -4.41 -8.95 15.76
N GLY A 206 -5.40 -9.83 15.63
CA GLY A 206 -5.31 -11.24 16.04
C GLY A 206 -4.37 -12.08 15.18
N PHE A 207 -4.24 -11.78 13.87
CA PHE A 207 -3.34 -12.50 12.98
C PHE A 207 -1.90 -12.49 13.52
N GLY A 208 -1.27 -13.67 13.65
CA GLY A 208 0.07 -13.85 14.20
C GLY A 208 0.26 -13.41 15.66
N ALA A 209 -0.81 -13.31 16.46
CA ALA A 209 -0.71 -12.90 17.87
C ALA A 209 0.15 -13.89 18.69
N SER A 210 -0.03 -15.20 18.48
CA SER A 210 0.78 -16.24 19.12
C SER A 210 2.26 -16.17 18.76
N TYR A 211 2.59 -15.80 17.52
CA TYR A 211 3.96 -15.56 17.09
C TYR A 211 4.60 -14.40 17.87
N ARG A 212 3.88 -13.27 17.96
CA ARG A 212 4.38 -12.09 18.68
C ARG A 212 4.55 -12.37 20.17
N GLU A 213 3.59 -13.10 20.77
CA GLU A 213 3.68 -13.51 22.19
C GLU A 213 4.91 -14.40 22.42
N ALA A 214 5.12 -15.41 21.58
CA ALA A 214 6.27 -16.32 21.69
C ALA A 214 7.62 -15.61 21.47
N ALA A 215 7.64 -14.58 20.60
CA ALA A 215 8.82 -13.78 20.30
C ALA A 215 9.04 -12.62 21.31
N ASP A 216 8.13 -12.39 22.25
CA ASP A 216 8.14 -11.25 23.18
C ASP A 216 8.27 -9.89 22.46
N VAL A 217 7.49 -9.71 21.39
CA VAL A 217 7.47 -8.45 20.62
C VAL A 217 6.08 -7.85 20.54
N PRO A 218 5.95 -6.51 20.58
CA PRO A 218 4.66 -5.84 20.47
C PRO A 218 4.12 -5.87 19.04
N THR A 219 2.82 -5.56 18.89
CA THR A 219 2.21 -5.21 17.61
C THR A 219 2.95 -4.03 16.98
N LEU A 220 3.13 -4.06 15.66
CA LEU A 220 3.75 -2.98 14.90
C LEU A 220 2.96 -1.67 15.05
N VAL A 221 3.66 -0.55 14.96
CA VAL A 221 3.08 0.80 15.03
C VAL A 221 3.21 1.54 13.70
N PRO A 222 2.33 2.51 13.42
CA PRO A 222 2.32 3.26 12.16
C PRO A 222 3.65 3.90 11.78
N GLU A 223 4.42 4.34 12.77
CA GLU A 223 5.72 5.00 12.59
C GLU A 223 6.74 4.07 11.92
N GLN A 224 6.73 2.77 12.25
CA GLN A 224 7.62 1.79 11.62
C GLN A 224 7.31 1.60 10.13
N MET A 225 6.03 1.70 9.75
CA MET A 225 5.60 1.68 8.34
C MET A 225 6.01 2.97 7.64
N GLY A 226 5.84 4.12 8.29
CA GLY A 226 6.26 5.41 7.78
C GLY A 226 7.77 5.45 7.51
N ASP A 227 8.59 4.99 8.46
CA ASP A 227 10.05 4.91 8.32
C ASP A 227 10.45 4.00 7.14
N THR A 228 9.78 2.86 6.99
CA THR A 228 10.07 1.90 5.90
C THR A 228 9.68 2.46 4.53
N LEU A 229 8.52 3.11 4.41
CA LEU A 229 8.09 3.77 3.17
C LEU A 229 9.07 4.87 2.75
N LEU A 230 9.51 5.71 3.69
CA LEU A 230 10.45 6.77 3.43
C LEU A 230 11.83 6.22 3.08
N PHE A 231 12.30 5.16 3.73
CA PHE A 231 13.52 4.47 3.31
C PHE A 231 13.43 3.98 1.86
N LEU A 232 12.39 3.23 1.49
CA LEU A 232 12.21 2.71 0.12
C LEU A 232 12.10 3.84 -0.91
N SER A 233 11.58 4.99 -0.52
CA SER A 233 11.42 6.16 -1.40
C SER A 233 12.65 7.05 -1.47
N SER A 234 13.64 6.88 -0.57
CA SER A 234 14.86 7.71 -0.48
C SER A 234 15.96 7.25 -1.43
N ASP A 235 17.03 8.05 -1.49
CA ASP A 235 18.23 7.72 -2.26
C ASP A 235 19.00 6.53 -1.66
N ALA A 236 18.79 6.23 -0.35
CA ALA A 236 19.35 5.03 0.30
C ALA A 236 18.85 3.72 -0.35
N ALA A 237 17.66 3.74 -0.96
CA ALA A 237 17.06 2.61 -1.66
C ALA A 237 17.18 2.71 -3.19
N SER A 238 18.16 3.46 -3.72
CA SER A 238 18.30 3.70 -5.17
C SER A 238 18.43 2.45 -6.03
N GLY A 239 18.93 1.34 -5.48
CA GLY A 239 19.00 0.03 -6.14
C GLY A 239 17.76 -0.84 -5.94
N ILE A 240 16.74 -0.39 -5.18
CA ILE A 240 15.53 -1.16 -4.88
C ILE A 240 14.38 -0.65 -5.75
N ASN A 241 13.83 -1.54 -6.60
CA ASN A 241 12.73 -1.22 -7.50
C ASN A 241 11.90 -2.47 -7.81
N GLY A 242 10.58 -2.39 -7.74
CA GLY A 242 9.65 -3.48 -8.01
C GLY A 242 9.50 -4.50 -6.87
N ILE A 243 9.94 -4.17 -5.65
CA ILE A 243 9.83 -5.07 -4.50
C ILE A 243 8.48 -4.89 -3.77
N ASN A 244 7.95 -6.02 -3.29
CA ASN A 244 6.87 -6.08 -2.29
C ASN A 244 7.52 -6.54 -0.97
N LEU A 245 7.87 -5.58 -0.11
CA LEU A 245 8.66 -5.85 1.10
C LEU A 245 7.77 -6.23 2.28
N LEU A 246 7.91 -7.45 2.80
CA LEU A 246 7.29 -7.87 4.06
C LEU A 246 7.84 -7.08 5.24
N VAL A 247 6.93 -6.50 6.05
CA VAL A 247 7.24 -5.75 7.28
C VAL A 247 6.35 -6.29 8.39
N ASP A 248 6.68 -7.46 8.91
CA ASP A 248 5.84 -8.27 9.79
C ASP A 248 6.62 -8.97 10.92
N GLN A 249 7.80 -8.45 11.25
CA GLN A 249 8.70 -9.01 12.27
C GLN A 249 9.16 -10.46 11.94
N GLY A 250 9.05 -10.87 10.66
CA GLY A 250 9.49 -12.17 10.18
C GLY A 250 8.45 -13.30 10.28
N HIS A 251 7.22 -13.01 10.76
CA HIS A 251 6.16 -13.99 10.94
C HIS A 251 5.88 -14.80 9.67
N THR A 252 5.61 -14.10 8.55
CA THR A 252 5.32 -14.77 7.27
C THR A 252 6.48 -15.69 6.83
N ASN A 253 7.71 -15.18 6.81
CA ASN A 253 8.85 -15.98 6.35
C ASN A 253 9.14 -17.17 7.28
N ALA A 254 9.00 -17.01 8.59
CA ALA A 254 9.16 -18.11 9.54
C ALA A 254 8.12 -19.22 9.29
N SER A 255 6.86 -18.84 9.01
CA SER A 255 5.76 -19.77 8.76
C SER A 255 5.90 -20.49 7.42
N LEU A 256 6.37 -19.80 6.38
CA LEU A 256 6.58 -20.42 5.06
C LEU A 256 7.62 -21.55 5.06
N VAL A 257 8.58 -21.53 5.99
CA VAL A 257 9.67 -22.53 6.08
C VAL A 257 9.53 -23.45 7.30
N ASP A 258 8.36 -23.50 7.91
CA ASP A 258 8.07 -24.33 9.11
C ASP A 258 8.94 -24.02 10.34
N ALA A 259 9.54 -22.83 10.39
CA ALA A 259 10.21 -22.33 11.60
C ALA A 259 9.21 -21.83 12.66
N TRP A 260 7.99 -21.53 12.23
CA TRP A 260 6.81 -21.23 13.04
C TRP A 260 5.59 -21.95 12.47
N ASP A 261 4.77 -22.53 13.32
CA ASP A 261 3.56 -23.27 12.90
C ASP A 261 2.36 -22.32 12.75
N ASP A 262 2.18 -21.80 11.54
CA ASP A 262 1.00 -21.04 11.14
C ASP A 262 0.60 -21.44 9.71
N PRO A 263 -0.26 -22.47 9.55
CA PRO A 263 -0.68 -22.95 8.24
C PRO A 263 -1.48 -21.92 7.46
N PHE A 264 -2.15 -20.95 8.11
CA PHE A 264 -2.91 -19.92 7.43
C PHE A 264 -2.02 -19.03 6.54
N VAL A 265 -0.78 -18.79 6.93
CA VAL A 265 0.20 -18.10 6.10
C VAL A 265 0.46 -18.84 4.80
N LYS A 266 0.56 -20.18 4.83
CA LYS A 266 0.77 -21.00 3.63
C LYS A 266 -0.46 -20.98 2.71
N VAL A 267 -1.66 -20.97 3.29
CA VAL A 267 -2.92 -20.80 2.54
C VAL A 267 -2.93 -19.43 1.86
N MET A 268 -2.64 -18.37 2.59
CA MET A 268 -2.56 -17.00 2.01
C MET A 268 -1.50 -16.89 0.91
N ALA A 269 -0.40 -17.63 1.03
CA ALA A 269 0.65 -17.68 0.02
C ALA A 269 0.26 -18.50 -1.23
N GLY A 270 -0.88 -19.21 -1.20
CA GLY A 270 -1.27 -20.14 -2.24
C GLY A 270 -0.39 -21.39 -2.34
N MET A 271 0.28 -21.75 -1.24
CA MET A 271 1.11 -22.96 -1.15
C MET A 271 0.35 -24.16 -0.60
N MET A 272 -0.85 -23.93 -0.07
CA MET A 272 -1.73 -24.93 0.53
C MET A 272 -3.20 -24.55 0.27
N ASP A 273 -4.05 -25.53 0.02
CA ASP A 273 -5.49 -25.31 -0.08
C ASP A 273 -6.08 -25.00 1.31
N PHE A 274 -7.14 -24.21 1.33
CA PHE A 274 -7.87 -23.92 2.56
C PHE A 274 -8.65 -25.18 2.98
N ASP A 275 -8.35 -25.69 4.18
CA ASP A 275 -9.10 -26.77 4.83
C ASP A 275 -9.69 -26.24 6.16
N PRO A 276 -11.03 -26.11 6.28
CA PRO A 276 -11.65 -25.61 7.50
C PRO A 276 -11.27 -26.39 8.77
N ALA A 277 -11.04 -27.70 8.66
CA ALA A 277 -10.67 -28.53 9.79
C ALA A 277 -9.34 -28.13 10.42
N MET A 278 -8.39 -27.59 9.63
CA MET A 278 -7.09 -27.11 10.13
C MET A 278 -7.24 -25.90 11.06
N PHE A 279 -8.40 -25.22 11.02
CA PHE A 279 -8.68 -24.00 11.79
C PHE A 279 -9.77 -24.19 12.85
N GLY A 280 -10.15 -25.47 13.12
CA GLY A 280 -11.21 -25.78 14.09
C GLY A 280 -12.59 -25.25 13.68
N MET A 281 -12.80 -25.05 12.39
CA MET A 281 -14.07 -24.62 11.79
C MET A 281 -14.82 -25.86 11.29
N ASP A 282 -15.04 -26.85 12.18
CA ASP A 282 -15.89 -27.99 11.88
C ASP A 282 -17.35 -27.54 11.69
N GLU A 283 -18.08 -28.16 10.74
CA GLU A 283 -19.43 -27.85 10.28
C GLU A 283 -20.48 -27.62 11.38
#